data_4076f064a3f06707515bfedeecaeb49d
#
_entry.id   4076f064a3f06707515bfedeecaeb49d
#
_cell.length_a   1.000
_cell.length_b   1.000
_cell.length_c   1.000
_cell.angle_alpha   90.00
_cell.angle_beta   90.00
_cell.angle_gamma   90.00
#
_symmetry.space_group_name_H-M   'P 1'
#
loop_
_entity.id
_entity.type
_entity.pdbx_description
1 polymer ?
#
loop_
_entity_poly.entity_id
_entity_poly.type
_entity_poly.pdbx_seq_one_letter_code
_entity_poly.pdbx_strand_id
1 'polypeptide(L)'
;YGNSPKLGNNIFKNVTATVYYPYTDKTWSLDILRDYGGNITWVPWDPKTGSLAKRSLALCDIRIAEQKYTYDGTEKTPEMIIMDGNYTLQKNTDYTVKCSNNVNAGNAELEITGAGNYSGTYKAGFLIEQTEPSLKFDRKTITVKYGTKPFLCALSEKTTDGTITYSSSNPKAAVVDPATGKVTIKGGGTAAIMAYAAKGTNYISGSTFCTIKVTKRSNTIKASNIRRIWYAKARKISINAKVYGKAPLKYSSSSKSVKVDKKGRITIAAKFTGSARITICSSATAGYNAATKSITVTVNPAGTTLMTAKNLSGRKAQITWKKNRYVTGYEIQYSVNKNFRSGSKKTVSGASKTKYTLTKLQKNKTYYVRIRTYKKSGTKKYYSSWSMVKAVRIRK
;
A
#
# COMPACT_ATOMS: atom_id res chain seq x y z
N TYR A 1 -43.97 -17.14 72.62
CA TYR A 1 -42.94 -16.96 71.60
C TYR A 1 -43.31 -15.74 70.78
N GLY A 2 -42.73 -14.57 71.11
CA GLY A 2 -43.06 -13.32 70.43
C GLY A 2 -41.79 -12.48 70.15
N ASN A 3 -42.00 -11.24 69.76
CA ASN A 3 -40.94 -10.30 69.45
C ASN A 3 -40.01 -10.15 70.68
N SER A 4 -38.71 -9.81 70.35
CA SER A 4 -37.71 -9.56 71.40
C SER A 4 -38.22 -8.47 72.36
N PRO A 5 -38.08 -8.65 73.67
CA PRO A 5 -38.42 -7.61 74.65
C PRO A 5 -37.41 -6.46 74.62
N LYS A 6 -37.82 -5.28 75.04
CA LYS A 6 -36.86 -4.20 75.35
C LYS A 6 -36.14 -4.53 76.64
N LEU A 7 -34.84 -4.81 76.57
CA LEU A 7 -34.00 -5.17 77.68
C LEU A 7 -33.24 -3.93 78.18
N GLY A 8 -33.21 -3.68 79.49
CA GLY A 8 -32.42 -2.62 80.10
C GLY A 8 -30.94 -3.04 80.30
N ASN A 9 -30.01 -2.09 80.26
CA ASN A 9 -28.55 -2.32 80.23
C ASN A 9 -27.97 -3.26 81.29
N ASN A 10 -28.61 -3.45 82.39
CA ASN A 10 -28.10 -4.25 83.57
C ASN A 10 -29.16 -5.28 84.06
N ILE A 11 -30.10 -5.69 83.17
CA ILE A 11 -31.20 -6.56 83.56
C ILE A 11 -30.72 -7.94 84.04
N PHE A 12 -29.55 -8.40 83.59
CA PHE A 12 -28.94 -9.67 83.95
C PHE A 12 -27.70 -9.50 84.85
N LYS A 13 -27.55 -8.34 85.56
CA LYS A 13 -26.43 -8.10 86.45
C LYS A 13 -26.31 -9.23 87.47
N ASN A 14 -25.10 -9.83 87.51
CA ASN A 14 -24.74 -10.97 88.41
C ASN A 14 -25.52 -12.27 88.06
N VAL A 15 -26.11 -12.40 86.90
CA VAL A 15 -26.77 -13.62 86.44
C VAL A 15 -25.89 -14.37 85.47
N THR A 16 -25.71 -15.69 85.67
CA THR A 16 -25.14 -16.61 84.75
C THR A 16 -26.28 -17.54 84.31
N ALA A 17 -26.64 -17.50 83.05
CA ALA A 17 -27.78 -18.27 82.51
C ALA A 17 -27.67 -18.58 81.05
N THR A 18 -28.32 -19.70 80.62
CA THR A 18 -28.56 -20.00 79.21
C THR A 18 -29.98 -19.56 78.85
N VAL A 19 -30.13 -18.68 77.87
CA VAL A 19 -31.40 -18.12 77.45
C VAL A 19 -31.67 -18.59 76.02
N TYR A 20 -32.81 -19.24 75.82
CA TYR A 20 -33.24 -19.72 74.53
C TYR A 20 -34.13 -18.66 73.82
N TYR A 21 -33.84 -18.37 72.59
CA TYR A 21 -34.63 -17.40 71.80
C TYR A 21 -35.10 -18.00 70.47
N PRO A 22 -36.30 -17.59 69.94
CA PRO A 22 -36.82 -18.16 68.71
C PRO A 22 -36.00 -17.69 67.50
N TYR A 23 -35.37 -18.61 66.83
CA TYR A 23 -34.41 -18.31 65.73
C TYR A 23 -35.11 -17.78 64.47
N THR A 24 -36.41 -17.95 64.32
CA THR A 24 -37.21 -17.52 63.18
C THR A 24 -37.68 -16.07 63.24
N ASP A 25 -37.52 -15.42 64.38
CA ASP A 25 -38.02 -14.07 64.61
C ASP A 25 -36.87 -13.01 64.46
N LYS A 26 -37.09 -12.07 63.52
CA LYS A 26 -36.10 -10.99 63.19
C LYS A 26 -35.86 -10.03 64.33
N THR A 27 -36.78 -9.88 65.26
CA THR A 27 -36.64 -9.00 66.41
C THR A 27 -35.57 -9.47 67.38
N TRP A 28 -35.19 -10.74 67.36
CA TRP A 28 -34.07 -11.32 68.15
C TRP A 28 -32.75 -11.28 67.41
N SER A 29 -32.31 -10.09 67.03
CA SER A 29 -31.04 -9.88 66.39
C SER A 29 -29.85 -9.92 67.38
N LEU A 30 -28.60 -10.08 66.87
CA LEU A 30 -27.42 -10.20 67.76
C LEU A 30 -27.15 -8.96 68.59
N ASP A 31 -27.61 -7.79 68.23
CA ASP A 31 -27.51 -6.58 69.07
C ASP A 31 -28.38 -6.64 70.32
N ILE A 32 -29.39 -7.50 70.32
CA ILE A 32 -30.26 -7.81 71.51
C ILE A 32 -29.66 -8.93 72.35
N LEU A 33 -28.93 -9.85 71.72
CA LEU A 33 -28.37 -11.03 72.37
C LEU A 33 -27.06 -10.70 73.07
N ARG A 34 -27.08 -9.76 74.04
CA ARG A 34 -25.92 -9.29 74.83
C ARG A 34 -26.02 -9.80 76.28
N ASP A 35 -24.92 -9.60 77.03
CA ASP A 35 -24.82 -10.05 78.42
C ASP A 35 -25.63 -9.19 79.40
N TYR A 36 -25.96 -7.95 79.05
CA TYR A 36 -26.72 -7.01 79.88
C TYR A 36 -26.31 -6.98 81.31
N GLY A 37 -24.97 -6.98 81.57
CA GLY A 37 -24.33 -6.96 82.88
C GLY A 37 -24.21 -8.34 83.56
N GLY A 38 -24.60 -9.43 82.88
CA GLY A 38 -24.46 -10.79 83.36
C GLY A 38 -23.47 -11.62 82.53
N ASN A 39 -23.51 -12.93 82.63
CA ASN A 39 -22.84 -13.92 81.78
C ASN A 39 -23.91 -14.79 81.17
N ILE A 40 -24.39 -14.32 80.02
CA ILE A 40 -25.60 -14.93 79.30
C ILE A 40 -25.16 -15.69 78.07
N THR A 41 -25.43 -16.96 78.01
CA THR A 41 -25.31 -17.77 76.81
C THR A 41 -26.64 -17.81 76.07
N TRP A 42 -26.71 -17.13 74.92
CA TRP A 42 -27.92 -17.10 74.06
C TRP A 42 -27.90 -18.28 73.09
N VAL A 43 -28.96 -19.12 73.13
CA VAL A 43 -29.06 -20.31 72.33
C VAL A 43 -30.27 -20.21 71.43
N PRO A 44 -30.10 -20.24 70.08
CA PRO A 44 -31.26 -20.27 69.16
C PRO A 44 -31.98 -21.61 69.20
N TRP A 45 -33.30 -21.56 69.23
CA TRP A 45 -34.11 -22.77 69.23
C TRP A 45 -35.33 -22.63 68.32
N ASP A 46 -35.83 -23.76 67.83
CA ASP A 46 -37.04 -23.82 67.03
C ASP A 46 -38.26 -23.95 67.94
N PRO A 47 -39.13 -22.94 68.00
CA PRO A 47 -40.31 -23.00 68.85
C PRO A 47 -41.33 -24.03 68.39
N LYS A 48 -41.25 -24.56 67.16
CA LYS A 48 -42.12 -25.61 66.63
C LYS A 48 -41.67 -27.02 66.99
N THR A 49 -40.38 -27.26 66.96
CA THR A 49 -39.78 -28.58 67.20
C THR A 49 -39.16 -28.71 68.59
N GLY A 50 -38.91 -27.60 69.29
CA GLY A 50 -38.23 -27.57 70.57
C GLY A 50 -36.71 -27.90 70.49
N SER A 51 -36.14 -27.92 69.29
CA SER A 51 -34.75 -28.30 69.08
C SER A 51 -33.85 -27.09 68.93
N LEU A 52 -32.56 -27.27 69.18
CA LEU A 52 -31.54 -26.25 68.90
C LEU A 52 -31.48 -25.98 67.43
N ALA A 53 -31.40 -24.73 67.04
CA ALA A 53 -31.39 -24.29 65.67
C ALA A 53 -30.31 -23.22 65.39
N LYS A 54 -29.93 -23.06 64.14
CA LYS A 54 -29.11 -21.95 63.72
C LYS A 54 -30.01 -20.84 63.16
N ARG A 55 -29.57 -19.57 63.32
CA ARG A 55 -30.29 -18.42 62.82
C ARG A 55 -30.25 -18.39 61.29
N SER A 56 -31.38 -18.17 60.66
CA SER A 56 -31.49 -18.17 59.20
C SER A 56 -30.93 -16.87 58.60
N LEU A 57 -30.11 -16.99 57.58
CA LEU A 57 -29.68 -15.85 56.75
C LEU A 57 -30.84 -15.08 56.11
N ALA A 58 -31.99 -15.69 55.92
CA ALA A 58 -33.20 -15.02 55.39
C ALA A 58 -33.73 -13.92 56.35
N LEU A 59 -33.31 -13.93 57.63
CA LEU A 59 -33.68 -12.93 58.61
C LEU A 59 -32.69 -11.74 58.65
N CYS A 60 -31.55 -11.84 57.95
CA CYS A 60 -30.51 -10.82 57.89
C CYS A 60 -30.75 -9.83 56.74
N ASP A 61 -30.25 -8.60 56.91
CA ASP A 61 -30.20 -7.60 55.87
C ASP A 61 -28.93 -7.84 55.01
N ILE A 62 -29.10 -8.31 53.79
CA ILE A 62 -28.00 -8.62 52.86
C ILE A 62 -27.91 -7.54 51.79
N ARG A 63 -26.82 -6.78 51.80
CA ARG A 63 -26.53 -5.69 50.85
C ARG A 63 -25.33 -6.07 50.02
N ILE A 64 -25.50 -6.14 48.69
CA ILE A 64 -24.43 -6.40 47.71
C ILE A 64 -24.10 -5.06 47.06
N ALA A 65 -22.85 -4.63 47.14
CA ALA A 65 -22.41 -3.27 46.79
C ALA A 65 -22.46 -3.08 45.26
N GLU A 66 -21.91 -4.01 44.48
CA GLU A 66 -21.78 -3.87 43.02
C GLU A 66 -22.35 -5.11 42.32
N GLN A 67 -23.19 -4.86 41.31
CA GLN A 67 -23.85 -5.93 40.54
C GLN A 67 -23.44 -5.96 39.06
N LYS A 68 -22.52 -5.05 38.67
CA LYS A 68 -21.99 -4.96 37.32
C LYS A 68 -20.49 -4.79 37.32
N TYR A 69 -19.80 -5.58 36.55
CA TYR A 69 -18.34 -5.56 36.33
C TYR A 69 -18.05 -5.52 34.85
N THR A 70 -16.86 -5.05 34.46
CA THR A 70 -16.37 -5.19 33.08
C THR A 70 -15.39 -6.35 33.05
N TYR A 71 -15.40 -7.15 31.98
CA TYR A 71 -14.47 -8.24 31.77
C TYR A 71 -13.02 -7.73 31.69
N ASP A 72 -12.14 -8.33 32.49
CA ASP A 72 -10.70 -8.08 32.49
C ASP A 72 -9.87 -9.37 32.62
N GLY A 73 -10.54 -10.54 32.55
CA GLY A 73 -9.93 -11.86 32.69
C GLY A 73 -9.72 -12.33 34.13
N THR A 74 -10.13 -11.54 35.13
CA THR A 74 -10.00 -11.90 36.55
C THR A 74 -11.33 -12.32 37.15
N GLU A 75 -11.28 -13.13 38.23
CA GLU A 75 -12.46 -13.50 39.01
C GLU A 75 -13.12 -12.26 39.63
N LYS A 76 -14.44 -12.20 39.58
CA LYS A 76 -15.26 -11.16 40.22
C LYS A 76 -15.96 -11.75 41.43
N THR A 77 -15.86 -11.07 42.55
CA THR A 77 -16.58 -11.38 43.79
C THR A 77 -17.17 -10.09 44.32
N PRO A 78 -18.49 -9.90 44.27
CA PRO A 78 -19.13 -8.71 44.83
C PRO A 78 -18.79 -8.50 46.29
N GLU A 79 -18.53 -7.27 46.66
CA GLU A 79 -18.47 -6.89 48.10
C GLU A 79 -19.88 -6.90 48.65
N MET A 80 -19.99 -7.32 49.90
CA MET A 80 -21.28 -7.43 50.56
C MET A 80 -21.16 -7.09 52.06
N ILE A 81 -22.28 -6.59 52.61
CA ILE A 81 -22.49 -6.39 54.02
C ILE A 81 -23.71 -7.17 54.41
N ILE A 82 -23.56 -8.04 55.41
CA ILE A 82 -24.67 -8.84 55.95
C ILE A 82 -24.85 -8.42 57.42
N MET A 83 -26.05 -7.98 57.78
CA MET A 83 -26.36 -7.48 59.09
C MET A 83 -27.48 -8.27 59.73
N ASP A 84 -27.31 -8.62 60.97
CA ASP A 84 -28.34 -9.12 61.84
C ASP A 84 -28.57 -8.08 63.00
N GLY A 85 -29.58 -7.20 62.79
CA GLY A 85 -29.69 -5.99 63.57
C GLY A 85 -28.47 -5.08 63.41
N ASN A 86 -27.76 -4.75 64.49
CA ASN A 86 -26.54 -3.94 64.52
C ASN A 86 -25.27 -4.78 64.40
N TYR A 87 -25.35 -6.12 64.35
CA TYR A 87 -24.21 -7.01 64.19
C TYR A 87 -23.91 -7.26 62.72
N THR A 88 -22.68 -6.94 62.28
CA THR A 88 -22.18 -7.25 60.96
C THR A 88 -21.53 -8.64 60.97
N LEU A 89 -22.08 -9.55 60.14
CA LEU A 89 -21.61 -10.93 60.03
C LEU A 89 -20.21 -10.96 59.46
N GLN A 90 -19.39 -11.88 59.97
CA GLN A 90 -18.01 -12.04 59.57
C GLN A 90 -17.88 -13.17 58.57
N LYS A 91 -17.25 -12.87 57.37
CA LYS A 91 -16.97 -13.87 56.33
C LYS A 91 -16.04 -14.96 56.90
N ASN A 92 -16.28 -16.19 56.52
CA ASN A 92 -15.62 -17.43 56.93
C ASN A 92 -15.88 -17.83 58.41
N THR A 93 -16.56 -17.01 59.18
CA THR A 93 -17.00 -17.33 60.55
C THR A 93 -18.51 -17.55 60.58
N ASP A 94 -19.27 -16.55 60.13
CA ASP A 94 -20.75 -16.55 60.16
C ASP A 94 -21.38 -16.93 58.81
N TYR A 95 -20.61 -16.78 57.73
CA TYR A 95 -21.01 -17.18 56.36
C TYR A 95 -19.83 -17.46 55.47
N THR A 96 -20.06 -18.23 54.41
CA THR A 96 -19.12 -18.47 53.29
C THR A 96 -19.73 -17.93 52.01
N VAL A 97 -18.84 -17.61 51.03
CA VAL A 97 -19.25 -17.10 49.72
C VAL A 97 -18.63 -17.96 48.63
N LYS A 98 -19.49 -18.36 47.70
CA LYS A 98 -19.07 -19.04 46.48
C LYS A 98 -19.61 -18.29 45.27
N CYS A 99 -18.75 -17.97 44.29
CA CYS A 99 -19.15 -17.44 43.01
C CYS A 99 -18.99 -18.51 41.93
N SER A 100 -19.85 -18.47 40.92
CA SER A 100 -19.76 -19.30 39.72
C SER A 100 -19.98 -18.48 38.48
N ASN A 101 -19.38 -18.88 37.35
CA ASN A 101 -19.37 -18.14 36.07
C ASN A 101 -18.83 -16.71 36.19
N ASN A 102 -17.96 -16.46 37.17
CA ASN A 102 -17.57 -15.12 37.64
C ASN A 102 -16.25 -14.62 37.00
N VAL A 103 -15.81 -15.22 35.88
CA VAL A 103 -14.61 -14.78 35.12
C VAL A 103 -15.02 -14.23 33.77
N ASN A 104 -15.81 -14.96 32.98
CA ASN A 104 -16.19 -14.58 31.64
C ASN A 104 -17.38 -13.61 31.65
N ALA A 105 -17.50 -12.80 30.60
CA ALA A 105 -18.65 -11.94 30.41
C ALA A 105 -19.95 -12.74 30.29
N GLY A 106 -20.96 -12.27 31.00
CA GLY A 106 -22.26 -12.92 31.12
C GLY A 106 -22.83 -12.81 32.54
N ASN A 107 -23.86 -13.55 32.82
CA ASN A 107 -24.45 -13.61 34.15
C ASN A 107 -23.64 -14.56 35.03
N ALA A 108 -23.22 -14.04 36.14
CA ALA A 108 -22.52 -14.77 37.21
C ALA A 108 -23.45 -14.97 38.40
N GLU A 109 -23.18 -15.98 39.20
CA GLU A 109 -23.97 -16.31 40.40
C GLU A 109 -23.10 -16.16 41.64
N LEU A 110 -23.74 -15.61 42.68
CA LEU A 110 -23.23 -15.49 44.03
C LEU A 110 -24.08 -16.35 44.94
N GLU A 111 -23.47 -17.24 45.68
CA GLU A 111 -24.10 -18.05 46.73
C GLU A 111 -23.44 -17.75 48.06
N ILE A 112 -24.24 -17.31 49.02
CA ILE A 112 -23.89 -17.06 50.41
C ILE A 112 -24.49 -18.16 51.26
N THR A 113 -23.66 -18.88 51.98
CA THR A 113 -24.13 -19.99 52.84
C THR A 113 -23.79 -19.66 54.29
N GLY A 114 -24.77 -19.74 55.18
CA GLY A 114 -24.59 -19.55 56.60
C GLY A 114 -23.64 -20.56 57.21
N ALA A 115 -22.79 -20.10 58.11
CA ALA A 115 -21.82 -20.89 58.89
C ALA A 115 -21.89 -20.50 60.35
N GLY A 116 -21.18 -21.21 61.22
CA GLY A 116 -21.20 -20.92 62.67
C GLY A 116 -22.60 -21.00 63.23
N ASN A 117 -23.10 -19.87 63.74
CA ASN A 117 -24.43 -19.72 64.31
C ASN A 117 -25.53 -19.46 63.27
N TYR A 118 -25.19 -19.39 62.00
CA TYR A 118 -26.14 -19.10 60.92
C TYR A 118 -26.35 -20.34 60.01
N SER A 119 -27.50 -20.36 59.36
CA SER A 119 -27.90 -21.41 58.43
C SER A 119 -28.65 -20.83 57.24
N GLY A 120 -28.87 -21.66 56.23
CA GLY A 120 -29.56 -21.27 54.98
C GLY A 120 -28.62 -20.73 53.94
N THR A 121 -29.17 -20.51 52.74
CA THR A 121 -28.45 -20.07 51.55
C THR A 121 -29.18 -18.88 50.94
N TYR A 122 -28.43 -17.87 50.55
CA TYR A 122 -28.88 -16.74 49.74
C TYR A 122 -28.19 -16.73 48.38
N LYS A 123 -28.96 -16.58 47.31
CA LYS A 123 -28.45 -16.54 45.94
C LYS A 123 -28.76 -15.20 45.30
N ALA A 124 -27.76 -14.63 44.60
CA ALA A 124 -27.91 -13.43 43.80
C ALA A 124 -27.16 -13.57 42.49
N GLY A 125 -27.57 -12.86 41.46
CA GLY A 125 -26.84 -12.75 40.20
C GLY A 125 -26.16 -11.42 40.11
N PHE A 126 -25.03 -11.38 39.36
CA PHE A 126 -24.38 -10.16 38.94
C PHE A 126 -23.91 -10.29 37.48
N LEU A 127 -23.70 -9.15 36.78
CA LEU A 127 -23.36 -9.10 35.38
C LEU A 127 -21.89 -8.78 35.20
N ILE A 128 -21.22 -9.53 34.35
CA ILE A 128 -19.91 -9.17 33.79
C ILE A 128 -20.12 -8.73 32.36
N GLU A 129 -19.93 -7.44 32.06
CA GLU A 129 -20.11 -6.86 30.76
C GLU A 129 -18.90 -7.14 29.86
N GLN A 130 -19.12 -7.28 28.56
CA GLN A 130 -18.06 -7.43 27.58
C GLN A 130 -17.21 -6.15 27.52
N THR A 131 -15.92 -6.29 27.16
CA THR A 131 -15.01 -5.17 26.97
C THR A 131 -14.66 -4.99 25.50
N GLU A 132 -14.02 -3.86 25.15
CA GLU A 132 -13.54 -3.59 23.80
C GLU A 132 -12.32 -4.45 23.47
N PRO A 133 -12.20 -4.99 22.22
CA PRO A 133 -10.99 -5.69 21.80
C PRO A 133 -9.87 -4.69 21.54
N SER A 134 -8.62 -5.05 21.86
CA SER A 134 -7.45 -4.29 21.45
C SER A 134 -6.88 -4.85 20.16
N LEU A 135 -7.00 -4.06 19.07
CA LEU A 135 -6.50 -4.39 17.74
C LEU A 135 -5.58 -3.28 17.23
N LYS A 136 -4.37 -3.63 16.82
CA LYS A 136 -3.42 -2.65 16.30
C LYS A 136 -2.52 -3.28 15.24
N PHE A 137 -2.38 -2.63 14.09
CA PHE A 137 -1.39 -3.01 13.10
C PHE A 137 0.01 -2.56 13.49
N ASP A 138 1.04 -3.35 13.14
CA ASP A 138 2.46 -2.98 13.32
C ASP A 138 2.77 -1.61 12.72
N ARG A 139 2.09 -1.27 11.62
CA ARG A 139 2.28 0.00 10.90
C ARG A 139 0.95 0.60 10.48
N LYS A 140 0.77 1.88 10.74
CA LYS A 140 -0.41 2.64 10.27
C LYS A 140 -0.41 2.85 8.75
N THR A 141 0.78 2.90 8.13
CA THR A 141 0.94 3.09 6.68
C THR A 141 2.12 2.27 6.16
N ILE A 142 1.91 1.58 5.04
CA ILE A 142 2.93 0.84 4.31
C ILE A 142 2.97 1.39 2.88
N THR A 143 4.14 1.89 2.45
CA THR A 143 4.34 2.37 1.08
C THR A 143 5.16 1.36 0.28
N VAL A 144 4.63 0.91 -0.85
CA VAL A 144 5.25 -0.09 -1.73
C VAL A 144 5.16 0.32 -3.19
N LYS A 145 5.98 -0.32 -4.05
CA LYS A 145 5.91 -0.15 -5.51
C LYS A 145 5.08 -1.28 -6.13
N TYR A 146 4.40 -0.99 -7.23
CA TYR A 146 3.75 -2.03 -8.02
C TYR A 146 4.71 -3.18 -8.35
N GLY A 147 4.24 -4.43 -8.20
CA GLY A 147 5.05 -5.63 -8.37
C GLY A 147 5.87 -6.03 -7.13
N THR A 148 5.62 -5.42 -5.96
CA THR A 148 6.05 -5.97 -4.67
C THR A 148 5.40 -7.33 -4.45
N LYS A 149 6.19 -8.31 -3.98
CA LYS A 149 5.68 -9.65 -3.63
C LYS A 149 4.61 -9.56 -2.53
N PRO A 150 3.66 -10.50 -2.48
CA PRO A 150 2.69 -10.54 -1.40
C PRO A 150 3.38 -10.57 -0.03
N PHE A 151 2.81 -9.83 0.93
CA PHE A 151 3.33 -9.69 2.29
C PHE A 151 2.19 -9.73 3.32
N LEU A 152 2.51 -10.01 4.56
CA LEU A 152 1.57 -10.00 5.66
C LEU A 152 1.41 -8.57 6.19
N CYS A 153 0.17 -8.13 6.39
CA CYS A 153 -0.17 -6.94 7.14
C CYS A 153 -0.51 -7.40 8.57
N ALA A 154 0.53 -7.45 9.42
CA ALA A 154 0.43 -8.07 10.74
C ALA A 154 -0.20 -7.12 11.77
N LEU A 155 -0.95 -7.70 12.71
CA LEU A 155 -1.39 -7.04 13.93
C LEU A 155 -0.31 -7.20 15.01
N SER A 156 0.13 -6.09 15.63
CA SER A 156 1.01 -6.08 16.80
C SER A 156 0.24 -6.29 18.10
N GLU A 157 -1.02 -5.90 18.15
CA GLU A 157 -1.94 -6.19 19.24
C GLU A 157 -3.17 -6.91 18.69
N LYS A 158 -3.57 -7.97 19.41
CA LYS A 158 -4.68 -8.83 19.04
C LYS A 158 -5.30 -9.43 20.31
N THR A 159 -6.01 -8.61 21.08
CA THR A 159 -6.70 -9.06 22.28
C THR A 159 -8.19 -9.15 22.00
N THR A 160 -8.65 -10.37 21.67
CA THR A 160 -10.04 -10.71 21.37
C THR A 160 -10.20 -12.22 21.37
N ASP A 161 -11.37 -12.70 21.67
CA ASP A 161 -11.81 -14.10 21.50
C ASP A 161 -12.74 -14.27 20.27
N GLY A 162 -13.05 -13.17 19.57
CA GLY A 162 -13.80 -13.19 18.33
C GLY A 162 -12.95 -13.49 17.10
N THR A 163 -13.57 -14.03 16.05
CA THR A 163 -12.89 -14.30 14.78
C THR A 163 -12.48 -13.00 14.09
N ILE A 164 -11.21 -12.93 13.64
CA ILE A 164 -10.70 -11.78 12.89
C ILE A 164 -10.80 -12.07 11.39
N THR A 165 -11.34 -11.09 10.65
CA THR A 165 -11.38 -11.08 9.19
C THR A 165 -10.77 -9.83 8.62
N TYR A 166 -10.23 -9.94 7.39
CA TYR A 166 -9.57 -8.82 6.72
C TYR A 166 -10.30 -8.43 5.44
N SER A 167 -10.37 -7.12 5.17
CA SER A 167 -10.95 -6.57 3.93
C SER A 167 -10.13 -5.41 3.39
N SER A 168 -10.32 -5.10 2.11
CA SER A 168 -9.66 -3.99 1.43
C SER A 168 -10.66 -2.99 0.88
N SER A 169 -10.46 -1.71 1.16
CA SER A 169 -11.29 -0.62 0.62
C SER A 169 -11.09 -0.38 -0.89
N ASN A 170 -9.97 -0.88 -1.47
CA ASN A 170 -9.66 -0.71 -2.89
C ASN A 170 -8.94 -1.94 -3.47
N PRO A 171 -9.68 -2.98 -3.86
CA PRO A 171 -9.11 -4.20 -4.43
C PRO A 171 -8.34 -3.97 -5.76
N LYS A 172 -8.56 -2.85 -6.45
CA LYS A 172 -7.79 -2.48 -7.66
C LYS A 172 -6.35 -2.07 -7.33
N ALA A 173 -6.09 -1.56 -6.13
CA ALA A 173 -4.76 -1.23 -5.65
C ALA A 173 -4.12 -2.40 -4.90
N ALA A 174 -4.81 -2.96 -3.91
CA ALA A 174 -4.35 -4.06 -3.09
C ALA A 174 -5.51 -4.96 -2.68
N VAL A 175 -5.35 -6.26 -2.80
CA VAL A 175 -6.29 -7.29 -2.30
C VAL A 175 -5.68 -7.87 -1.03
N VAL A 176 -6.51 -8.23 -0.06
CA VAL A 176 -6.11 -8.93 1.15
C VAL A 176 -6.81 -10.28 1.23
N ASP A 177 -6.12 -11.29 1.67
CA ASP A 177 -6.69 -12.58 2.03
C ASP A 177 -7.50 -12.41 3.33
N PRO A 178 -8.81 -12.75 3.35
CA PRO A 178 -9.69 -12.42 4.46
C PRO A 178 -9.38 -13.20 5.74
N ALA A 179 -8.72 -14.35 5.65
CA ALA A 179 -8.38 -15.15 6.82
C ALA A 179 -7.00 -14.84 7.38
N THR A 180 -6.03 -14.57 6.51
CA THR A 180 -4.61 -14.47 6.90
C THR A 180 -4.09 -13.05 6.99
N GLY A 181 -4.76 -12.05 6.39
CA GLY A 181 -4.24 -10.69 6.28
C GLY A 181 -3.12 -10.52 5.26
N LYS A 182 -2.88 -11.53 4.39
CA LYS A 182 -1.85 -11.48 3.34
C LYS A 182 -2.27 -10.56 2.20
N VAL A 183 -1.51 -9.49 2.00
CA VAL A 183 -1.78 -8.45 1.00
C VAL A 183 -1.09 -8.77 -0.32
N THR A 184 -1.83 -8.65 -1.43
CA THR A 184 -1.34 -8.78 -2.80
C THR A 184 -1.57 -7.48 -3.57
N ILE A 185 -0.52 -6.90 -4.14
CA ILE A 185 -0.57 -5.63 -4.88
C ILE A 185 -1.11 -5.87 -6.31
N LYS A 186 -2.14 -5.12 -6.70
CA LYS A 186 -2.80 -5.21 -8.02
C LYS A 186 -2.56 -3.99 -8.91
N GLY A 187 -2.37 -2.79 -8.34
CA GLY A 187 -2.17 -1.55 -9.09
C GLY A 187 -1.69 -0.40 -8.23
N GLY A 188 -1.36 0.73 -8.85
CA GLY A 188 -1.06 1.97 -8.14
C GLY A 188 -2.32 2.60 -7.55
N GLY A 189 -2.22 3.15 -6.35
CA GLY A 189 -3.32 3.75 -5.62
C GLY A 189 -3.18 3.55 -4.12
N THR A 190 -4.22 3.88 -3.37
CA THR A 190 -4.27 3.70 -1.92
C THR A 190 -5.41 2.75 -1.58
N ALA A 191 -5.16 1.83 -0.64
CA ALA A 191 -6.15 0.94 -0.06
C ALA A 191 -5.99 0.94 1.46
N ALA A 192 -7.10 1.01 2.20
CA ALA A 192 -7.13 0.71 3.62
C ALA A 192 -7.40 -0.80 3.77
N ILE A 193 -6.54 -1.50 4.48
CA ILE A 193 -6.75 -2.87 4.92
C ILE A 193 -7.34 -2.80 6.32
N MET A 194 -8.55 -3.28 6.46
CA MET A 194 -9.27 -3.34 7.73
C MET A 194 -9.13 -4.74 8.31
N ALA A 195 -8.83 -4.82 9.61
CA ALA A 195 -9.00 -6.01 10.42
C ALA A 195 -10.25 -5.79 11.28
N TYR A 196 -11.19 -6.71 11.21
CA TYR A 196 -12.44 -6.70 11.96
C TYR A 196 -12.48 -7.94 12.84
N ALA A 197 -12.60 -7.74 14.15
CA ALA A 197 -12.91 -8.79 15.11
C ALA A 197 -14.43 -8.87 15.31
N ALA A 198 -15.02 -10.02 15.08
CA ALA A 198 -16.41 -10.28 15.41
C ALA A 198 -16.59 -10.28 16.94
N LYS A 199 -17.84 -10.07 17.38
CA LYS A 199 -18.21 -10.23 18.79
C LYS A 199 -17.87 -11.66 19.25
N GLY A 200 -17.15 -11.76 20.37
CA GLY A 200 -16.88 -13.01 21.06
C GLY A 200 -17.70 -13.18 22.33
N THR A 201 -17.24 -14.03 23.21
CA THR A 201 -17.83 -14.21 24.54
C THR A 201 -17.52 -13.02 25.44
N ASN A 202 -16.24 -12.60 25.48
CA ASN A 202 -15.73 -11.62 26.42
C ASN A 202 -15.54 -10.22 25.81
N TYR A 203 -15.50 -10.14 24.48
CA TYR A 203 -15.24 -8.90 23.76
C TYR A 203 -16.38 -8.56 22.82
N ILE A 204 -16.73 -7.27 22.76
CA ILE A 204 -17.60 -6.75 21.70
C ILE A 204 -16.87 -6.79 20.35
N SER A 205 -17.56 -6.50 19.25
CA SER A 205 -16.90 -6.35 17.95
C SER A 205 -16.05 -5.09 17.89
N GLY A 206 -14.94 -5.16 17.16
CA GLY A 206 -14.06 -4.01 16.96
C GLY A 206 -13.30 -4.07 15.65
N SER A 207 -12.70 -2.96 15.24
CA SER A 207 -11.92 -2.91 14.00
C SER A 207 -10.77 -1.92 14.07
N THR A 208 -9.76 -2.15 13.23
CA THR A 208 -8.64 -1.25 13.01
C THR A 208 -8.23 -1.30 11.53
N PHE A 209 -7.43 -0.35 11.06
CA PHE A 209 -6.98 -0.35 9.67
C PHE A 209 -5.52 0.08 9.50
N CYS A 210 -4.90 -0.43 8.40
CA CYS A 210 -3.60 -0.05 7.90
C CYS A 210 -3.73 0.48 6.47
N THR A 211 -3.10 1.60 6.16
CA THR A 211 -3.12 2.20 4.81
C THR A 211 -1.97 1.66 3.96
N ILE A 212 -2.30 1.05 2.82
CA ILE A 212 -1.33 0.63 1.81
C ILE A 212 -1.28 1.67 0.70
N LYS A 213 -0.13 2.35 0.54
CA LYS A 213 0.13 3.29 -0.55
C LYS A 213 0.97 2.61 -1.63
N VAL A 214 0.38 2.37 -2.81
CA VAL A 214 1.07 1.72 -3.93
C VAL A 214 1.48 2.75 -4.96
N THR A 215 2.78 2.92 -5.19
CA THR A 215 3.32 3.77 -6.24
C THR A 215 3.48 3.00 -7.55
N LYS A 216 3.10 3.62 -8.67
CA LYS A 216 3.32 3.05 -10.01
C LYS A 216 4.81 3.04 -10.32
N ARG A 217 5.25 2.06 -11.13
CA ARG A 217 6.61 2.03 -11.68
C ARG A 217 6.75 3.01 -12.84
N SER A 218 7.96 3.55 -13.02
CA SER A 218 8.31 4.30 -14.21
C SER A 218 8.18 3.41 -15.44
N ASN A 219 7.69 3.96 -16.55
CA ASN A 219 7.57 3.28 -17.80
C ASN A 219 8.61 3.81 -18.79
N THR A 220 9.12 2.98 -19.69
CA THR A 220 10.12 3.35 -20.68
C THR A 220 9.76 2.77 -22.03
N ILE A 221 9.83 3.61 -23.06
CA ILE A 221 9.67 3.21 -24.47
C ILE A 221 11.06 3.08 -25.08
N LYS A 222 11.42 1.88 -25.55
CA LYS A 222 12.62 1.61 -26.33
C LYS A 222 12.31 1.75 -27.81
N ALA A 223 12.91 2.72 -28.48
CA ALA A 223 12.84 2.94 -29.91
C ALA A 223 14.07 3.73 -30.39
N SER A 224 14.53 3.50 -31.63
CA SER A 224 15.74 4.09 -32.19
C SER A 224 15.43 5.03 -33.35
N ASN A 225 16.30 6.02 -33.56
CA ASN A 225 16.27 6.86 -34.74
C ASN A 225 16.45 6.05 -36.02
N ILE A 226 15.80 6.48 -37.10
CA ILE A 226 15.80 5.80 -38.39
C ILE A 226 16.48 6.69 -39.40
N ARG A 227 17.51 6.16 -40.09
CA ARG A 227 18.12 6.80 -41.24
C ARG A 227 17.86 6.00 -42.49
N ARG A 228 17.52 6.67 -43.60
CA ARG A 228 17.27 6.08 -44.91
C ARG A 228 17.86 6.96 -45.98
N ILE A 229 18.07 6.34 -47.15
CA ILE A 229 18.44 7.02 -48.39
C ILE A 229 17.15 7.34 -49.15
N TRP A 230 17.16 8.37 -49.92
CA TRP A 230 16.09 8.78 -50.81
C TRP A 230 15.58 7.64 -51.72
N TYR A 231 14.27 7.60 -51.94
CA TYR A 231 13.59 6.64 -52.80
C TYR A 231 12.74 7.35 -53.84
N ALA A 232 12.73 6.82 -55.08
CA ALA A 232 11.87 7.29 -56.15
C ALA A 232 10.38 7.01 -55.88
N LYS A 233 10.08 5.89 -55.21
CA LYS A 233 8.72 5.46 -54.82
C LYS A 233 8.56 5.57 -53.31
N ALA A 234 7.31 5.64 -52.84
CA ALA A 234 7.03 5.60 -51.43
C ALA A 234 7.53 4.30 -50.77
N ARG A 235 7.99 4.38 -49.53
CA ARG A 235 8.53 3.24 -48.80
C ARG A 235 7.89 3.09 -47.42
N LYS A 236 7.55 1.84 -47.08
CA LYS A 236 7.05 1.47 -45.79
C LYS A 236 8.17 0.86 -44.92
N ILE A 237 8.22 1.23 -43.64
CA ILE A 237 9.16 0.68 -42.66
C ILE A 237 8.46 0.63 -41.31
N SER A 238 8.88 -0.28 -40.43
CA SER A 238 8.28 -0.41 -39.08
C SER A 238 9.16 0.19 -38.01
N ILE A 239 8.55 0.79 -36.99
CA ILE A 239 9.19 1.16 -35.73
C ILE A 239 9.08 -0.03 -34.80
N ASN A 240 10.17 -0.63 -34.39
CA ASN A 240 10.20 -1.71 -33.42
C ASN A 240 10.23 -1.11 -32.03
N ALA A 241 9.15 -0.44 -31.61
CA ALA A 241 9.04 0.12 -30.29
C ALA A 241 8.60 -0.95 -29.29
N LYS A 242 9.25 -0.98 -28.12
CA LYS A 242 8.88 -1.83 -26.99
C LYS A 242 8.61 -0.97 -25.76
N VAL A 243 7.61 -1.33 -24.96
CA VAL A 243 7.23 -0.64 -23.72
C VAL A 243 7.06 -1.65 -22.58
N TYR A 244 7.54 -1.31 -21.38
CA TYR A 244 7.47 -2.22 -20.24
C TYR A 244 6.03 -2.44 -19.74
N GLY A 245 5.24 -1.38 -19.61
CA GLY A 245 3.89 -1.43 -19.07
C GLY A 245 2.84 -2.10 -19.93
N LYS A 246 3.23 -2.65 -21.09
CA LYS A 246 2.35 -3.37 -22.06
C LYS A 246 1.13 -2.57 -22.54
N ALA A 247 1.03 -1.27 -22.25
CA ALA A 247 -0.05 -0.43 -22.77
C ALA A 247 0.08 -0.25 -24.30
N PRO A 248 -1.03 -0.11 -25.03
CA PRO A 248 -0.99 0.19 -26.44
C PRO A 248 -0.21 1.46 -26.74
N LEU A 249 0.65 1.41 -27.78
CA LEU A 249 1.41 2.55 -28.23
C LEU A 249 0.60 3.39 -29.21
N LYS A 250 0.63 4.71 -29.02
CA LYS A 250 0.10 5.70 -29.95
C LYS A 250 1.25 6.41 -30.64
N TYR A 251 1.09 6.69 -31.94
CA TYR A 251 2.12 7.29 -32.77
C TYR A 251 1.61 8.55 -33.43
N SER A 252 2.46 9.58 -33.53
CA SER A 252 2.20 10.78 -34.30
C SER A 252 3.46 11.21 -35.05
N SER A 253 3.30 11.92 -36.16
CA SER A 253 4.39 12.44 -36.98
C SER A 253 4.29 13.95 -37.14
N SER A 254 5.43 14.63 -37.09
CA SER A 254 5.55 16.05 -37.35
C SER A 254 5.53 16.40 -38.85
N SER A 255 5.40 15.42 -39.75
CA SER A 255 5.48 15.65 -41.22
C SER A 255 4.43 14.90 -41.98
N LYS A 256 3.74 15.58 -42.85
CA LYS A 256 2.78 14.96 -43.82
C LYS A 256 3.47 14.01 -44.82
N SER A 257 4.78 14.19 -45.07
CA SER A 257 5.57 13.33 -45.97
C SER A 257 6.13 12.08 -45.29
N VAL A 258 6.06 11.97 -43.96
CA VAL A 258 6.44 10.80 -43.19
C VAL A 258 5.28 10.45 -42.26
N LYS A 259 4.32 9.68 -42.79
CA LYS A 259 3.13 9.29 -42.01
C LYS A 259 3.44 8.06 -41.14
N VAL A 260 2.77 7.92 -40.01
CA VAL A 260 2.84 6.73 -39.17
C VAL A 260 1.42 6.24 -38.86
N ASP A 261 1.19 4.94 -38.88
CA ASP A 261 -0.10 4.33 -38.56
C ASP A 261 -0.15 3.88 -37.08
N LYS A 262 -1.32 3.41 -36.64
CA LYS A 262 -1.57 2.91 -35.27
C LYS A 262 -0.68 1.71 -34.86
N LYS A 263 -0.12 0.97 -35.86
CA LYS A 263 0.78 -0.19 -35.66
C LYS A 263 2.26 0.23 -35.67
N GLY A 264 2.59 1.53 -35.76
CA GLY A 264 3.96 2.04 -35.85
C GLY A 264 4.63 1.79 -37.20
N ARG A 265 3.86 1.56 -38.28
CA ARG A 265 4.38 1.47 -39.63
C ARG A 265 4.45 2.87 -40.23
N ILE A 266 5.66 3.25 -40.64
CA ILE A 266 5.96 4.56 -41.26
C ILE A 266 5.83 4.39 -42.77
N THR A 267 5.15 5.35 -43.42
CA THR A 267 5.14 5.53 -44.85
C THR A 267 5.90 6.81 -45.19
N ILE A 268 7.07 6.67 -45.85
CA ILE A 268 7.86 7.77 -46.35
C ILE A 268 7.39 8.07 -47.78
N ALA A 269 7.00 9.32 -48.04
CA ALA A 269 6.55 9.73 -49.38
C ALA A 269 7.66 9.58 -50.42
N ALA A 270 7.29 9.35 -51.68
CA ALA A 270 8.21 9.36 -52.81
C ALA A 270 8.98 10.68 -52.88
N LYS A 271 10.24 10.62 -53.27
CA LYS A 271 11.14 11.79 -53.48
C LYS A 271 11.36 12.67 -52.24
N PHE A 272 10.95 12.24 -51.01
CA PHE A 272 11.16 12.98 -49.78
C PHE A 272 12.64 12.98 -49.41
N THR A 273 13.12 14.13 -48.97
CA THR A 273 14.41 14.33 -48.29
C THR A 273 14.21 15.29 -47.16
N GLY A 274 14.69 14.96 -45.98
CA GLY A 274 14.45 15.78 -44.80
C GLY A 274 14.45 14.95 -43.52
N SER A 275 13.90 15.52 -42.47
CA SER A 275 13.66 14.79 -41.24
C SER A 275 12.25 15.02 -40.71
N ALA A 276 11.71 14.01 -40.04
CA ALA A 276 10.46 14.08 -39.32
C ALA A 276 10.69 13.53 -37.88
N ARG A 277 10.04 14.14 -36.90
CA ARG A 277 9.93 13.61 -35.55
C ARG A 277 8.73 12.68 -35.48
N ILE A 278 8.93 11.49 -34.97
CA ILE A 278 7.85 10.59 -34.59
C ILE A 278 7.77 10.58 -33.08
N THR A 279 6.63 10.94 -32.52
CA THR A 279 6.35 10.86 -31.11
C THR A 279 5.58 9.57 -30.84
N ILE A 280 6.04 8.82 -29.85
CA ILE A 280 5.50 7.53 -29.42
C ILE A 280 5.05 7.72 -27.98
N CYS A 281 3.76 7.49 -27.71
CA CYS A 281 3.18 7.64 -26.38
C CYS A 281 2.60 6.32 -25.89
N SER A 282 2.75 6.05 -24.60
CA SER A 282 2.12 4.96 -23.87
C SER A 282 1.27 5.56 -22.77
N SER A 283 -0.01 5.20 -22.69
CA SER A 283 -0.87 5.59 -21.57
C SER A 283 -0.41 4.93 -20.28
N ALA A 284 -0.80 5.50 -19.13
CA ALA A 284 -0.62 4.85 -17.84
C ALA A 284 -1.47 3.56 -17.78
N THR A 285 -0.96 2.56 -17.07
CA THR A 285 -1.67 1.32 -16.72
C THR A 285 -1.90 1.24 -15.23
N ALA A 286 -2.49 0.16 -14.74
CA ALA A 286 -2.63 -0.06 -13.30
C ALA A 286 -1.28 0.03 -12.57
N GLY A 287 -0.20 -0.54 -13.14
CA GLY A 287 1.10 -0.62 -12.48
C GLY A 287 2.18 0.33 -12.98
N TYR A 288 1.98 1.02 -14.10
CA TYR A 288 3.01 1.85 -14.75
C TYR A 288 2.50 3.25 -15.08
N ASN A 289 3.39 4.23 -14.97
CA ASN A 289 3.14 5.59 -15.41
C ASN A 289 3.04 5.67 -16.94
N ALA A 290 2.46 6.74 -17.48
CA ALA A 290 2.53 7.08 -18.88
C ALA A 290 4.00 7.33 -19.29
N ALA A 291 4.31 7.10 -20.57
CA ALA A 291 5.64 7.38 -21.11
C ALA A 291 5.54 7.99 -22.51
N THR A 292 6.52 8.83 -22.85
CA THR A 292 6.66 9.42 -24.18
C THR A 292 8.11 9.30 -24.65
N LYS A 293 8.28 8.95 -25.93
CA LYS A 293 9.57 8.87 -26.61
C LYS A 293 9.47 9.52 -27.97
N SER A 294 10.42 10.37 -28.31
CA SER A 294 10.58 10.88 -29.68
C SER A 294 11.75 10.21 -30.37
N ILE A 295 11.56 9.85 -31.62
CA ILE A 295 12.61 9.42 -32.54
C ILE A 295 12.62 10.30 -33.78
N THR A 296 13.75 10.37 -34.47
CA THR A 296 13.89 11.10 -35.72
C THR A 296 14.02 10.12 -36.89
N VAL A 297 13.18 10.31 -37.91
CA VAL A 297 13.33 9.68 -39.18
C VAL A 297 14.04 10.66 -40.12
N THR A 298 15.27 10.33 -40.57
CA THR A 298 16.04 11.16 -41.48
C THR A 298 16.19 10.45 -42.81
N VAL A 299 15.86 11.15 -43.89
CA VAL A 299 16.03 10.69 -45.28
C VAL A 299 17.04 11.60 -45.96
N ASN A 300 18.18 11.04 -46.27
CA ASN A 300 19.25 11.73 -46.97
C ASN A 300 19.06 11.63 -48.49
N PRO A 301 19.51 12.60 -49.31
CA PRO A 301 19.47 12.51 -50.76
C PRO A 301 20.28 11.33 -51.29
N ALA A 302 19.93 10.81 -52.47
CA ALA A 302 20.74 9.85 -53.16
C ALA A 302 22.06 10.48 -53.56
N GLY A 303 23.14 9.70 -53.50
CA GLY A 303 24.48 10.15 -53.92
C GLY A 303 24.63 10.39 -55.42
N THR A 304 25.81 10.71 -55.80
CA THR A 304 26.22 10.75 -57.22
C THR A 304 27.54 10.01 -57.41
N THR A 305 27.86 9.66 -58.63
CA THR A 305 29.12 9.03 -58.98
C THR A 305 30.10 10.08 -59.49
N LEU A 306 31.30 10.15 -58.93
CA LEU A 306 32.42 10.94 -59.46
C LEU A 306 32.97 10.23 -60.70
N MET A 307 32.78 10.87 -61.86
CA MET A 307 33.12 10.27 -63.15
C MET A 307 34.62 10.48 -63.48
N THR A 308 35.08 11.73 -63.46
CA THR A 308 36.47 12.03 -63.74
C THR A 308 37.07 13.10 -62.84
N ALA A 309 38.39 13.06 -62.67
CA ALA A 309 39.22 14.13 -62.14
C ALA A 309 40.40 14.26 -63.06
N LYS A 310 40.41 15.26 -63.97
CA LYS A 310 41.46 15.47 -65.00
C LYS A 310 42.26 16.73 -64.71
N ASN A 311 43.59 16.65 -64.85
CA ASN A 311 44.44 17.79 -64.77
C ASN A 311 44.19 18.69 -65.99
N LEU A 312 44.16 20.01 -65.75
CA LEU A 312 44.16 21.05 -66.77
C LEU A 312 45.37 21.95 -66.59
N SER A 313 45.77 22.67 -67.63
CA SER A 313 46.85 23.70 -67.56
C SER A 313 46.50 24.80 -66.54
N GLY A 314 47.53 25.47 -66.01
CA GLY A 314 47.35 26.57 -65.08
C GLY A 314 46.91 26.17 -63.67
N ARG A 315 47.43 25.06 -63.13
CA ARG A 315 47.20 24.59 -61.74
C ARG A 315 45.73 24.36 -61.48
N LYS A 316 45.02 23.69 -62.41
CA LYS A 316 43.58 23.44 -62.38
C LYS A 316 43.28 21.94 -62.50
N ALA A 317 42.13 21.52 -62.03
CA ALA A 317 41.59 20.18 -62.24
C ALA A 317 40.08 20.25 -62.56
N GLN A 318 39.66 19.59 -63.65
CA GLN A 318 38.28 19.45 -63.95
C GLN A 318 37.69 18.18 -63.33
N ILE A 319 36.64 18.36 -62.57
CA ILE A 319 35.88 17.33 -61.87
C ILE A 319 34.55 17.15 -62.58
N THR A 320 34.18 15.93 -62.96
CA THR A 320 32.88 15.62 -63.58
C THR A 320 32.17 14.53 -62.77
N TRP A 321 30.85 14.57 -62.78
CA TRP A 321 30.01 13.60 -62.05
C TRP A 321 28.68 13.33 -62.76
N LYS A 322 28.02 12.24 -62.34
CA LYS A 322 26.70 11.87 -62.87
C LYS A 322 25.64 12.83 -62.34
N LYS A 323 24.79 13.37 -63.22
CA LYS A 323 23.67 14.26 -62.86
C LYS A 323 22.71 13.58 -61.93
N ASN A 324 22.23 14.29 -60.87
CA ASN A 324 21.14 13.90 -59.99
C ASN A 324 20.07 15.02 -59.94
N ARG A 325 18.92 14.78 -60.60
CA ARG A 325 17.87 15.79 -60.76
C ARG A 325 17.07 16.07 -59.50
N TYR A 326 17.21 15.27 -58.42
CA TYR A 326 16.42 15.37 -57.19
C TYR A 326 17.12 16.02 -56.03
N VAL A 327 18.24 16.70 -56.27
CA VAL A 327 19.10 17.40 -55.28
C VAL A 327 19.07 18.90 -55.49
N THR A 328 19.52 19.66 -54.53
CA THR A 328 19.73 21.12 -54.67
C THR A 328 21.09 21.42 -55.29
N GLY A 329 22.08 20.54 -55.09
CA GLY A 329 23.40 20.70 -55.63
C GLY A 329 24.37 19.66 -55.08
N TYR A 330 25.65 19.99 -55.20
CA TYR A 330 26.75 19.09 -54.91
C TYR A 330 27.79 19.78 -53.98
N GLU A 331 28.49 18.98 -53.21
CA GLU A 331 29.64 19.41 -52.41
C GLU A 331 30.83 18.56 -52.81
N ILE A 332 31.89 19.21 -53.30
CA ILE A 332 33.16 18.58 -53.68
C ILE A 332 34.10 18.80 -52.52
N GLN A 333 34.77 17.75 -52.07
CA GLN A 333 35.91 17.84 -51.13
C GLN A 333 37.17 17.35 -51.81
N TYR A 334 38.24 18.12 -51.67
CA TYR A 334 39.54 17.80 -52.24
C TYR A 334 40.64 18.07 -51.26
N SER A 335 41.70 17.24 -51.28
CA SER A 335 42.82 17.30 -50.33
C SER A 335 44.05 16.61 -50.91
N VAL A 336 45.22 17.02 -50.50
CA VAL A 336 46.46 16.27 -50.75
C VAL A 336 46.62 15.06 -49.82
N ASN A 337 45.79 15.01 -48.75
CA ASN A 337 45.74 13.89 -47.84
C ASN A 337 44.59 12.94 -48.24
N LYS A 338 44.91 11.67 -48.45
CA LYS A 338 43.97 10.62 -48.87
C LYS A 338 42.82 10.43 -47.89
N ASN A 339 43.03 10.68 -46.62
CA ASN A 339 42.05 10.51 -45.59
C ASN A 339 41.21 11.79 -45.33
N PHE A 340 41.45 12.87 -46.08
CA PHE A 340 40.73 14.14 -45.95
C PHE A 340 40.76 14.78 -44.58
N ARG A 341 41.80 14.52 -43.76
CA ARG A 341 42.00 15.14 -42.41
C ARG A 341 42.12 16.66 -42.52
N SER A 342 42.74 17.13 -43.58
CA SER A 342 42.74 18.53 -44.01
C SER A 342 42.29 18.60 -45.46
N GLY A 343 41.37 19.46 -45.81
CA GLY A 343 40.89 19.55 -47.18
C GLY A 343 39.87 20.65 -47.38
N SER A 344 39.89 21.22 -48.56
CA SER A 344 38.94 22.24 -48.95
C SER A 344 37.62 21.64 -49.44
N LYS A 345 36.53 22.39 -49.23
CA LYS A 345 35.21 22.07 -49.73
C LYS A 345 34.70 23.16 -50.66
N LYS A 346 34.03 22.74 -51.76
CA LYS A 346 33.33 23.63 -52.68
C LYS A 346 31.90 23.19 -52.84
N THR A 347 30.95 24.09 -52.59
CA THR A 347 29.53 23.87 -52.84
C THR A 347 29.22 24.31 -54.28
N VAL A 348 28.58 23.44 -55.04
CA VAL A 348 28.09 23.70 -56.40
C VAL A 348 26.58 23.66 -56.38
N SER A 349 25.92 24.79 -56.52
CA SER A 349 24.47 24.90 -56.56
C SER A 349 23.95 24.54 -57.97
N GLY A 350 22.75 23.89 -57.98
CA GLY A 350 22.10 23.48 -59.19
C GLY A 350 22.22 21.99 -59.50
N ALA A 351 21.10 21.30 -59.62
CA ALA A 351 20.97 19.86 -59.90
C ALA A 351 21.50 19.51 -61.29
N SER A 352 21.47 20.47 -62.23
CA SER A 352 21.91 20.29 -63.63
C SER A 352 23.39 20.33 -63.81
N LYS A 353 24.14 20.87 -62.85
CA LYS A 353 25.59 20.95 -62.90
C LYS A 353 26.21 19.58 -62.85
N THR A 354 27.14 19.28 -63.78
CA THR A 354 27.83 17.99 -63.86
C THR A 354 29.36 18.13 -63.91
N LYS A 355 29.86 19.37 -63.92
CA LYS A 355 31.30 19.68 -63.97
C LYS A 355 31.66 20.89 -63.08
N TYR A 356 32.86 20.90 -62.57
CA TYR A 356 33.43 22.02 -61.83
C TYR A 356 34.94 22.02 -61.96
N THR A 357 35.53 23.19 -62.15
CA THR A 357 37.01 23.33 -62.25
C THR A 357 37.57 23.84 -60.95
N LEU A 358 38.35 23.02 -60.25
CA LEU A 358 39.18 23.43 -59.15
C LEU A 358 40.36 24.26 -59.64
N THR A 359 40.64 25.37 -58.98
CA THR A 359 41.70 26.31 -59.35
C THR A 359 42.66 26.51 -58.18
N LYS A 360 43.82 27.16 -58.46
CA LYS A 360 44.85 27.49 -57.44
C LYS A 360 45.39 26.25 -56.71
N LEU A 361 45.50 25.13 -57.42
CA LEU A 361 46.05 23.89 -56.90
C LEU A 361 47.59 23.97 -56.83
N GLN A 362 48.23 23.25 -55.94
CA GLN A 362 49.69 23.18 -55.82
C GLN A 362 50.28 22.31 -56.96
N LYS A 363 51.23 22.82 -57.62
CA LYS A 363 52.00 22.12 -58.67
C LYS A 363 52.70 20.87 -58.11
N ASN A 364 52.78 19.81 -58.89
CA ASN A 364 53.43 18.54 -58.54
C ASN A 364 52.80 17.78 -57.38
N LYS A 365 51.63 18.21 -56.86
CA LYS A 365 50.91 17.49 -55.81
C LYS A 365 49.77 16.61 -56.42
N THR A 366 49.47 15.46 -55.75
CA THR A 366 48.34 14.64 -56.02
C THR A 366 47.20 15.07 -55.12
N TYR A 367 46.07 15.40 -55.74
CA TYR A 367 44.84 15.71 -55.02
C TYR A 367 43.91 14.52 -55.10
N TYR A 368 43.36 14.13 -53.93
CA TYR A 368 42.26 13.19 -53.75
C TYR A 368 40.97 13.99 -53.77
N VAL A 369 39.97 13.53 -54.53
CA VAL A 369 38.70 14.23 -54.70
C VAL A 369 37.55 13.28 -54.44
N ARG A 370 36.53 13.74 -53.70
CA ARG A 370 35.27 13.07 -53.57
C ARG A 370 34.11 14.07 -53.64
N ILE A 371 32.90 13.58 -53.98
CA ILE A 371 31.72 14.41 -54.17
C ILE A 371 30.55 13.80 -53.41
N ARG A 372 29.66 14.63 -52.90
CA ARG A 372 28.37 14.24 -52.39
C ARG A 372 27.30 15.18 -52.90
N THR A 373 26.06 14.73 -52.85
CA THR A 373 24.89 15.55 -53.14
C THR A 373 24.41 16.23 -51.87
N TYR A 374 23.74 17.37 -51.99
CA TYR A 374 22.94 17.93 -50.92
C TYR A 374 21.55 18.35 -51.38
N LYS A 375 20.57 18.25 -50.47
CA LYS A 375 19.20 18.77 -50.63
C LYS A 375 18.90 19.76 -49.52
N LYS A 376 18.43 20.96 -49.82
CA LYS A 376 17.91 21.90 -48.85
C LYS A 376 16.45 21.54 -48.52
N SER A 377 16.08 21.60 -47.25
CA SER A 377 14.70 21.51 -46.74
C SER A 377 14.59 22.57 -45.63
N GLY A 378 13.91 23.68 -45.95
CA GLY A 378 14.00 24.91 -45.16
C GLY A 378 15.45 25.40 -45.15
N THR A 379 15.92 25.82 -43.97
CA THR A 379 17.32 26.30 -43.79
C THR A 379 18.32 25.15 -43.71
N LYS A 380 17.92 23.91 -43.49
CA LYS A 380 18.81 22.77 -43.23
C LYS A 380 19.24 22.07 -44.54
N LYS A 381 20.52 21.72 -44.64
CA LYS A 381 21.06 20.87 -45.71
C LYS A 381 21.18 19.43 -45.23
N TYR A 382 20.70 18.50 -46.08
CA TYR A 382 20.82 17.04 -45.90
C TYR A 382 21.77 16.54 -46.94
N TYR A 383 22.76 15.71 -46.58
CA TYR A 383 23.80 15.23 -47.45
C TYR A 383 23.73 13.74 -47.70
N SER A 384 24.12 13.31 -48.91
CA SER A 384 24.39 11.90 -49.21
C SER A 384 25.70 11.45 -48.56
N SER A 385 26.00 10.16 -48.63
CA SER A 385 27.33 9.65 -48.43
C SER A 385 28.24 10.22 -49.53
N TRP A 386 29.55 10.27 -49.24
CA TRP A 386 30.55 10.64 -50.23
C TRP A 386 30.64 9.57 -51.34
N SER A 387 31.02 9.98 -52.56
CA SER A 387 31.41 9.09 -53.65
C SER A 387 32.70 8.34 -53.35
N MET A 388 33.05 7.38 -54.14
CA MET A 388 34.41 6.86 -54.21
C MET A 388 35.39 7.99 -54.54
N VAL A 389 36.58 7.89 -54.04
CA VAL A 389 37.68 8.88 -54.23
C VAL A 389 38.32 8.67 -55.59
N LYS A 390 38.61 9.77 -56.27
CA LYS A 390 39.53 9.78 -57.41
C LYS A 390 40.71 10.65 -57.14
N ALA A 391 41.88 10.26 -57.63
CA ALA A 391 43.12 11.02 -57.55
C ALA A 391 43.43 11.72 -58.86
N VAL A 392 44.00 12.93 -58.75
CA VAL A 392 44.48 13.69 -59.91
C VAL A 392 45.81 14.35 -59.53
N ARG A 393 46.86 14.06 -60.29
CA ARG A 393 48.16 14.72 -60.13
C ARG A 393 48.16 16.00 -60.95
N ILE A 394 48.56 17.14 -60.31
CA ILE A 394 48.57 18.43 -60.93
C ILE A 394 50.02 18.59 -61.59
N ARG A 395 50.03 18.70 -62.91
CA ARG A 395 51.17 18.90 -63.69
C ARG A 395 51.35 20.41 -63.94
N LYS A 396 52.45 20.82 -64.67
CA LYS A 396 52.70 22.21 -65.03
C LYS A 396 51.54 22.88 -65.71
#